data_ddfaa934d1feef7c82d38d041b20c779
#
_entry.id   ddfaa934d1feef7c82d38d041b20c779
#
_cell.length_a   1.000
_cell.length_b   1.000
_cell.length_c   1.000
_cell.angle_alpha   90.00
_cell.angle_beta   90.00
_cell.angle_gamma   90.00
#
_symmetry.space_group_name_H-M   'P 1'
#
loop_
_entity.id
_entity.type
_entity.pdbx_description
1 polymer ?
#
loop_
_entity_poly.entity_id
_entity_poly.type
_entity_poly.pdbx_seq_one_letter_code
_entity_poly.pdbx_strand_id
1 'polypeptide(L)'
;MEKIARILLVDDDVDFVESTKTVLESKPYEVIVAYEGDEGLRKAREEKPDLILLDIIMPVKDGFTVAEQLKKDPELGKIPTLMLTSFSARHGETSIPVSRGFTLDVEDYIDKPISPKDLLAKVEKYLK
;
A
#
# COMPACT_ATOMS: atom_id res chain seq x y z
N MET A 1 18.52 -12.80 11.34
CA MET A 1 18.03 -13.33 10.06
C MET A 1 17.95 -12.20 9.04
N GLU A 2 18.44 -12.44 7.85
CA GLU A 2 18.39 -11.44 6.81
C GLU A 2 16.97 -11.23 6.31
N LYS A 3 16.63 -9.97 6.02
CA LYS A 3 15.35 -9.66 5.43
C LYS A 3 15.42 -9.90 3.92
N ILE A 4 14.40 -10.53 3.37
CA ILE A 4 14.36 -10.85 1.95
C ILE A 4 13.69 -9.79 1.10
N ALA A 5 12.90 -8.89 1.71
CA ALA A 5 12.23 -7.82 0.99
C ALA A 5 11.85 -6.70 1.95
N ARG A 6 11.70 -5.51 1.39
CA ARG A 6 11.28 -4.33 2.15
C ARG A 6 9.92 -3.89 1.62
N ILE A 7 8.98 -3.70 2.54
CA ILE A 7 7.62 -3.34 2.22
C ILE A 7 7.29 -2.01 2.86
N LEU A 8 6.82 -1.05 2.05
CA LEU A 8 6.34 0.21 2.57
C LEU A 8 4.83 0.13 2.75
N LEU A 9 4.38 0.38 3.97
CA LEU A 9 2.97 0.36 4.32
C LEU A 9 2.51 1.78 4.64
N VAL A 10 1.62 2.31 3.82
CA VAL A 10 1.12 3.68 3.96
C VAL A 10 -0.36 3.64 4.29
N ASP A 11 -0.71 4.02 5.52
CA ASP A 11 -2.09 3.99 6.00
C ASP A 11 -2.17 4.88 7.24
N ASP A 12 -3.24 5.65 7.37
CA ASP A 12 -3.40 6.55 8.51
C ASP A 12 -4.05 5.88 9.73
N ASP A 13 -4.51 4.64 9.58
CA ASP A 13 -5.11 3.88 10.67
C ASP A 13 -4.02 3.15 11.45
N VAL A 14 -3.67 3.70 12.62
CA VAL A 14 -2.58 3.19 13.44
C VAL A 14 -2.80 1.71 13.82
N ASP A 15 -4.02 1.36 14.20
CA ASP A 15 -4.31 -0.02 14.62
C ASP A 15 -4.16 -1.00 13.45
N PHE A 16 -4.63 -0.62 12.28
CA PHE A 16 -4.47 -1.44 11.08
C PHE A 16 -2.98 -1.61 10.74
N VAL A 17 -2.22 -0.52 10.82
CA VAL A 17 -0.79 -0.54 10.54
C VAL A 17 -0.06 -1.49 11.49
N GLU A 18 -0.35 -1.40 12.79
CA GLU A 18 0.31 -2.24 13.77
C GLU A 18 0.04 -3.73 13.54
N SER A 19 -1.23 -4.08 13.32
CA SER A 19 -1.56 -5.49 13.11
C SER A 19 -1.03 -5.99 11.76
N THR A 20 -1.08 -5.16 10.73
CA THR A 20 -0.57 -5.55 9.41
C THR A 20 0.94 -5.74 9.44
N LYS A 21 1.64 -4.82 10.09
CA LYS A 21 3.09 -4.92 10.25
C LYS A 21 3.47 -6.22 10.95
N THR A 22 2.75 -6.57 12.02
CA THR A 22 3.01 -7.81 12.76
C THR A 22 2.85 -9.03 11.85
N VAL A 23 1.80 -9.05 11.04
CA VAL A 23 1.57 -10.16 10.11
C VAL A 23 2.71 -10.25 9.09
N LEU A 24 3.10 -9.13 8.51
CA LEU A 24 4.15 -9.12 7.49
C LEU A 24 5.50 -9.53 8.07
N GLU A 25 5.78 -9.10 9.30
CA GLU A 25 7.05 -9.42 9.94
C GLU A 25 7.13 -10.87 10.45
N SER A 26 6.03 -11.63 10.36
CA SER A 26 6.09 -13.06 10.61
C SER A 26 6.87 -13.79 9.52
N LYS A 27 7.09 -13.14 8.39
CA LYS A 27 8.00 -13.55 7.33
C LYS A 27 9.23 -12.65 7.40
N PRO A 28 10.33 -12.98 6.73
CA PRO A 28 11.52 -12.12 6.78
C PRO A 28 11.38 -10.88 5.91
N TYR A 29 10.34 -10.11 6.14
CA TYR A 29 10.12 -8.83 5.49
C TYR A 29 10.45 -7.69 6.45
N GLU A 30 11.09 -6.65 5.94
CA GLU A 30 11.27 -5.42 6.69
C GLU A 30 10.12 -4.49 6.32
N VAL A 31 9.39 -4.00 7.33
CA VAL A 31 8.24 -3.13 7.07
C VAL A 31 8.57 -1.70 7.44
N ILE A 32 8.40 -0.80 6.48
CA ILE A 32 8.58 0.63 6.66
C ILE A 32 7.18 1.23 6.69
N VAL A 33 6.91 2.07 7.68
CA VAL A 33 5.55 2.59 7.90
C VAL A 33 5.50 4.08 7.62
N ALA A 34 4.42 4.51 6.96
CA ALA A 34 4.09 5.92 6.79
C ALA A 34 2.61 6.09 7.10
N TYR A 35 2.25 7.18 7.77
CA TYR A 35 0.88 7.40 8.22
C TYR A 35 0.15 8.43 7.38
N GLU A 36 0.80 8.98 6.37
CA GLU A 36 0.15 9.91 5.44
C GLU A 36 0.84 9.86 4.08
N GLY A 37 0.19 10.47 3.08
CA GLY A 37 0.65 10.37 1.70
C GLY A 37 2.02 10.96 1.44
N ASP A 38 2.27 12.17 1.95
CA ASP A 38 3.57 12.82 1.71
C ASP A 38 4.71 12.08 2.39
N GLU A 39 4.47 11.58 3.59
CA GLU A 39 5.45 10.74 4.28
C GLU A 39 5.73 9.47 3.48
N GLY A 40 4.67 8.87 2.93
CA GLY A 40 4.82 7.69 2.09
C GLY A 40 5.68 7.94 0.87
N LEU A 41 5.44 9.06 0.19
CA LEU A 41 6.23 9.41 -0.99
C LEU A 41 7.71 9.63 -0.62
N ARG A 42 7.95 10.33 0.48
CA ARG A 42 9.31 10.59 0.94
C ARG A 42 10.03 9.28 1.25
N LYS A 43 9.37 8.39 1.98
CA LYS A 43 9.99 7.12 2.35
C LYS A 43 10.19 6.20 1.16
N ALA A 44 9.29 6.26 0.17
CA ALA A 44 9.49 5.49 -1.06
C ALA A 44 10.78 5.93 -1.76
N ARG A 45 11.02 7.23 -1.82
CA ARG A 45 12.25 7.75 -2.45
C ARG A 45 13.49 7.40 -1.67
N GLU A 46 13.42 7.51 -0.34
CA GLU A 46 14.59 7.28 0.53
C GLU A 46 14.93 5.81 0.68
N GLU A 47 13.91 4.97 0.84
CA GLU A 47 14.09 3.57 1.19
C GLU A 47 14.01 2.62 0.00
N LYS A 48 13.41 3.04 -1.08
CA LYS A 48 13.25 2.24 -2.31
C LYS A 48 12.76 0.82 -2.00
N PRO A 49 11.53 0.70 -1.47
CA PRO A 49 11.00 -0.61 -1.08
C PRO A 49 10.78 -1.51 -2.29
N ASP A 50 10.61 -2.79 -2.02
CA ASP A 50 10.32 -3.78 -3.06
C ASP A 50 8.83 -3.87 -3.36
N LEU A 51 7.99 -3.40 -2.46
CA LEU A 51 6.54 -3.44 -2.61
C LEU A 51 5.94 -2.32 -1.77
N ILE A 52 4.85 -1.72 -2.26
CA ILE A 52 4.13 -0.67 -1.54
C ILE A 52 2.70 -1.11 -1.32
N LEU A 53 2.25 -1.05 -0.06
CA LEU A 53 0.85 -1.22 0.31
C LEU A 53 0.34 0.17 0.66
N LEU A 54 -0.68 0.64 -0.05
CA LEU A 54 -1.09 2.04 -0.01
C LEU A 54 -2.58 2.17 0.19
N ASP A 55 -2.98 2.75 1.33
CA ASP A 55 -4.39 3.01 1.61
C ASP A 55 -4.94 4.07 0.65
N ILE A 56 -6.15 3.85 0.15
CA ILE A 56 -6.79 4.78 -0.78
C ILE A 56 -7.31 6.00 -0.04
N ILE A 57 -7.99 5.78 1.09
CA ILE A 57 -8.69 6.88 1.79
C ILE A 57 -7.84 7.38 2.93
N MET A 58 -7.20 8.51 2.71
CA MET A 58 -6.40 9.18 3.73
C MET A 58 -6.70 10.67 3.69
N PRO A 59 -6.58 11.36 4.83
CA PRO A 59 -6.78 12.81 4.84
C PRO A 59 -5.68 13.54 4.06
N VAL A 60 -5.98 14.70 3.57
CA VAL A 60 -5.09 15.63 2.85
C VAL A 60 -4.70 15.10 1.47
N LYS A 61 -4.00 13.97 1.40
CA LYS A 61 -3.57 13.42 0.13
C LYS A 61 -3.98 11.94 0.09
N ASP A 62 -4.96 11.64 -0.75
CA ASP A 62 -5.48 10.28 -0.86
C ASP A 62 -4.51 9.35 -1.60
N GLY A 63 -4.77 8.04 -1.51
CA GLY A 63 -3.89 7.05 -2.08
C GLY A 63 -3.80 7.11 -3.60
N PHE A 64 -4.87 7.51 -4.29
CA PHE A 64 -4.81 7.65 -5.74
C PHE A 64 -3.82 8.73 -6.14
N THR A 65 -3.81 9.84 -5.41
CA THR A 65 -2.86 10.93 -5.68
C THR A 65 -1.43 10.47 -5.45
N VAL A 66 -1.20 9.73 -4.36
CA VAL A 66 0.12 9.18 -4.06
C VAL A 66 0.55 8.22 -5.16
N ALA A 67 -0.36 7.33 -5.58
CA ALA A 67 -0.05 6.35 -6.63
C ALA A 67 0.29 7.05 -7.96
N GLU A 68 -0.44 8.10 -8.30
CA GLU A 68 -0.15 8.86 -9.52
C GLU A 68 1.25 9.45 -9.47
N GLN A 69 1.64 10.01 -8.33
CA GLN A 69 2.96 10.61 -8.17
C GLN A 69 4.06 9.54 -8.23
N LEU A 70 3.80 8.37 -7.65
CA LEU A 70 4.75 7.26 -7.72
C LEU A 70 4.95 6.83 -9.18
N LYS A 71 3.88 6.71 -9.93
CA LYS A 71 3.95 6.23 -11.31
C LYS A 71 4.64 7.22 -12.25
N LYS A 72 4.66 8.49 -11.89
CA LYS A 72 5.37 9.50 -12.68
C LYS A 72 6.87 9.47 -12.48
N ASP A 73 7.33 8.85 -11.40
CA ASP A 73 8.76 8.70 -11.13
C ASP A 73 9.27 7.45 -11.84
N PRO A 74 10.29 7.57 -12.73
CA PRO A 74 10.77 6.41 -13.49
C PRO A 74 11.26 5.25 -12.63
N GLU A 75 11.83 5.54 -11.46
CA GLU A 75 12.30 4.50 -10.56
C GLU A 75 11.15 3.93 -9.72
N LEU A 76 10.40 4.82 -9.06
CA LEU A 76 9.35 4.40 -8.14
C LEU A 76 8.17 3.77 -8.86
N GLY A 77 7.93 4.17 -10.10
CA GLY A 77 6.85 3.61 -10.89
C GLY A 77 7.01 2.12 -11.19
N LYS A 78 8.22 1.59 -11.05
CA LYS A 78 8.47 0.17 -11.28
C LYS A 78 8.16 -0.69 -10.05
N ILE A 79 7.98 -0.06 -8.89
CA ILE A 79 7.72 -0.80 -7.65
C ILE A 79 6.26 -1.25 -7.64
N PRO A 80 5.98 -2.55 -7.43
CA PRO A 80 4.60 -3.01 -7.34
C PRO A 80 3.85 -2.28 -6.24
N THR A 81 2.70 -1.74 -6.57
CA THR A 81 1.87 -0.99 -5.62
C THR A 81 0.52 -1.67 -5.52
N LEU A 82 0.14 -2.09 -4.30
CA LEU A 82 -1.15 -2.69 -4.03
C LEU A 82 -1.98 -1.69 -3.22
N MET A 83 -3.18 -1.40 -3.70
CA MET A 83 -4.05 -0.43 -3.03
C MET A 83 -4.89 -1.12 -1.97
N LEU A 84 -4.86 -0.57 -0.76
CA LEU A 84 -5.69 -1.05 0.35
C LEU A 84 -6.99 -0.24 0.35
N THR A 85 -8.11 -0.93 0.38
CA THR A 85 -9.39 -0.24 0.30
C THR A 85 -10.39 -0.78 1.31
N SER A 86 -11.15 0.12 1.93
CA SER A 86 -12.32 -0.23 2.73
C SER A 86 -13.58 0.00 1.91
N PHE A 87 -13.45 -0.12 0.61
CA PHE A 87 -14.52 0.14 -0.33
C PHE A 87 -15.80 -0.62 -0.01
N SER A 88 -15.67 -1.90 0.34
CA SER A 88 -16.82 -2.72 0.70
C SER A 88 -17.55 -2.16 1.91
N ALA A 89 -16.79 -1.75 2.93
CA ALA A 89 -17.35 -1.22 4.16
C ALA A 89 -17.96 0.16 3.96
N ARG A 90 -17.52 0.87 2.93
CA ARG A 90 -18.01 2.22 2.62
C ARG A 90 -18.88 2.25 1.38
N HIS A 91 -19.49 1.15 1.08
CA HIS A 91 -20.36 1.04 -0.09
C HIS A 91 -21.42 2.15 -0.06
N GLY A 92 -21.47 2.94 -1.13
CA GLY A 92 -22.41 4.04 -1.22
C GLY A 92 -21.94 5.34 -0.58
N GLU A 93 -20.87 5.30 0.18
CA GLU A 93 -20.35 6.50 0.86
C GLU A 93 -19.11 7.06 0.20
N THR A 94 -18.47 6.28 -0.61
CA THR A 94 -17.19 6.68 -1.20
C THR A 94 -17.36 7.77 -2.23
N SER A 95 -16.44 8.72 -2.20
CA SER A 95 -16.35 9.76 -3.21
C SER A 95 -15.31 9.43 -4.26
N ILE A 96 -14.72 8.25 -4.21
CA ILE A 96 -13.66 7.86 -5.14
C ILE A 96 -14.27 7.59 -6.52
N PRO A 97 -13.87 8.34 -7.55
CA PRO A 97 -14.40 8.10 -8.88
C PRO A 97 -13.91 6.77 -9.44
N VAL A 98 -14.84 6.00 -10.01
CA VAL A 98 -14.48 4.73 -10.63
C VAL A 98 -13.46 4.93 -11.74
N SER A 99 -13.60 6.03 -12.48
CA SER A 99 -12.67 6.35 -13.57
C SER A 99 -11.23 6.50 -13.09
N ARG A 100 -11.01 7.00 -11.86
CA ARG A 100 -9.65 7.11 -11.34
C ARG A 100 -9.02 5.74 -11.11
N GLY A 101 -9.81 4.82 -10.57
CA GLY A 101 -9.34 3.46 -10.35
C GLY A 101 -8.91 2.77 -11.64
N PHE A 102 -9.64 3.02 -12.71
CA PHE A 102 -9.33 2.41 -14.00
C PHE A 102 -8.11 3.04 -14.68
N THR A 103 -7.80 4.29 -14.36
CA THR A 103 -6.67 4.98 -15.01
C THR A 103 -5.34 4.76 -14.29
N LEU A 104 -5.36 4.21 -13.07
CA LEU A 104 -4.14 3.97 -12.33
C LEU A 104 -3.53 2.64 -12.70
N ASP A 105 -2.22 2.66 -12.91
CA ASP A 105 -1.47 1.46 -13.22
C ASP A 105 -0.91 0.87 -11.94
N VAL A 106 -1.81 0.33 -11.10
CA VAL A 106 -1.41 -0.37 -9.88
C VAL A 106 -1.62 -1.86 -10.09
N GLU A 107 -0.87 -2.67 -9.34
CA GLU A 107 -0.86 -4.11 -9.55
C GLU A 107 -2.13 -4.80 -9.08
N ASP A 108 -2.68 -4.34 -7.96
CA ASP A 108 -3.86 -5.01 -7.41
C ASP A 108 -4.55 -4.14 -6.36
N TYR A 109 -5.72 -4.57 -5.93
CA TYR A 109 -6.48 -3.95 -4.85
C TYR A 109 -6.73 -5.00 -3.78
N ILE A 110 -6.67 -4.58 -2.52
CA ILE A 110 -6.93 -5.44 -1.37
C ILE A 110 -8.03 -4.82 -0.54
N ASP A 111 -9.13 -5.55 -0.37
CA ASP A 111 -10.24 -5.12 0.49
C ASP A 111 -9.91 -5.35 1.94
N LYS A 112 -10.14 -4.35 2.77
CA LYS A 112 -10.03 -4.48 4.22
C LYS A 112 -11.37 -4.92 4.81
N PRO A 113 -11.37 -5.76 5.85
CA PRO A 113 -10.21 -6.42 6.43
C PRO A 113 -9.78 -7.62 5.59
N ILE A 114 -8.47 -7.87 5.56
CA ILE A 114 -7.94 -9.04 4.86
C ILE A 114 -7.34 -9.99 5.88
N SER A 115 -7.54 -11.29 5.68
CA SER A 115 -6.96 -12.28 6.60
C SER A 115 -5.44 -12.30 6.47
N PRO A 116 -4.72 -12.64 7.55
CA PRO A 116 -3.26 -12.74 7.47
C PRO A 116 -2.78 -13.67 6.36
N LYS A 117 -3.44 -14.79 6.19
CA LYS A 117 -3.09 -15.76 5.14
C LYS A 117 -3.20 -15.15 3.75
N ASP A 118 -4.31 -14.46 3.50
CA ASP A 118 -4.56 -13.87 2.17
C ASP A 118 -3.61 -12.70 1.90
N LEU A 119 -3.32 -11.91 2.93
CA LEU A 119 -2.38 -10.81 2.81
C LEU A 119 -0.99 -11.32 2.43
N LEU A 120 -0.51 -12.32 3.15
CA LEU A 120 0.81 -12.89 2.88
C LEU A 120 0.88 -13.52 1.49
N ALA A 121 -0.20 -14.16 1.06
CA ALA A 121 -0.24 -14.76 -0.28
C ALA A 121 -0.16 -13.69 -1.38
N LYS A 122 -0.88 -12.59 -1.21
CA LYS A 122 -0.82 -11.51 -2.19
C LYS A 122 0.56 -10.84 -2.24
N VAL A 123 1.11 -10.56 -1.07
CA VAL A 123 2.43 -9.94 -1.00
C VAL A 123 3.47 -10.83 -1.68
N GLU A 124 3.45 -12.11 -1.36
CA GLU A 124 4.39 -13.05 -1.96
C GLU A 124 4.26 -13.12 -3.48
N LYS A 125 3.01 -13.10 -3.97
CA LYS A 125 2.73 -13.13 -5.40
C LYS A 125 3.43 -11.99 -6.15
N TYR A 126 3.41 -10.78 -5.58
CA TYR A 126 3.94 -9.60 -6.26
C TYR A 126 5.40 -9.32 -5.94
N LEU A 127 6.00 -10.06 -5.01
CA LEU A 127 7.43 -9.94 -4.71
C LEU A 127 8.29 -10.88 -5.54
N LYS A 128 7.69 -11.78 -6.26
CA LYS A 128 8.45 -12.72 -7.09
C LYS A 128 8.96 -12.09 -8.36
#